data_7aee2514a6025ec7a76b11de76521687
#
_entry.id   7aee2514a6025ec7a76b11de76521687
#
_cell.length_a   1.000
_cell.length_b   1.000
_cell.length_c   1.000
_cell.angle_alpha   90.00
_cell.angle_beta   90.00
_cell.angle_gamma   90.00
#
_symmetry.space_group_name_H-M   'P 1'
#
loop_
_entity.id
_entity.type
_entity.pdbx_description
1 polymer ?
#
loop_
_entity_poly.entity_id
_entity_poly.type
_entity_poly.pdbx_seq_one_letter_code
_entity_poly.pdbx_strand_id
1 'polypeptide(L)'
;MRRVALLMLLAGGCGPIKYITVVTFEASKAVNEAKASRAPELAPYEYTAAVEYLHKAREVGGYARYHDAIEFGKKARDFGHEAVKLARERGEKQ
;
A
#
# COMPACT_ATOMS: atom_id res chain seq x y z
N MET A 1 -14.60 33.49 10.48
CA MET A 1 -13.73 33.41 9.31
C MET A 1 -12.62 32.37 9.45
N ARG A 2 -11.98 32.23 10.62
CA ARG A 2 -10.95 31.21 10.83
C ARG A 2 -11.47 29.77 10.62
N ARG A 3 -12.72 29.49 11.04
CA ARG A 3 -13.32 28.17 10.90
C ARG A 3 -13.62 27.78 9.46
N VAL A 4 -13.99 28.75 8.63
CA VAL A 4 -14.28 28.51 7.20
C VAL A 4 -12.98 28.23 6.42
N ALA A 5 -11.90 28.95 6.74
CA ALA A 5 -10.59 28.73 6.12
C ALA A 5 -10.04 27.35 6.50
N LEU A 6 -10.24 26.90 7.73
CA LEU A 6 -9.81 25.59 8.21
C LEU A 6 -10.57 24.46 7.49
N LEU A 7 -11.89 24.65 7.29
CA LEU A 7 -12.72 23.69 6.56
C LEU A 7 -12.32 23.57 5.08
N MET A 8 -11.96 24.68 4.45
CA MET A 8 -11.48 24.69 3.06
C MET A 8 -10.14 23.97 2.92
N LEU A 9 -9.25 24.10 3.89
CA LEU A 9 -7.97 23.41 3.91
C LEU A 9 -8.15 21.91 4.03
N LEU A 10 -9.11 21.45 4.85
CA LEU A 10 -9.44 20.04 5.00
C LEU A 10 -10.04 19.44 3.74
N ALA A 11 -10.91 20.21 3.06
CA ALA A 11 -11.54 19.75 1.80
C ALA A 11 -10.53 19.63 0.67
N GLY A 12 -9.55 20.54 0.59
CA GLY A 12 -8.51 20.51 -0.43
C GLY A 12 -7.48 19.42 -0.24
N GLY A 13 -7.42 18.80 0.96
CA GLY A 13 -6.44 17.77 1.28
C GLY A 13 -6.89 16.33 1.09
N CYS A 14 -8.11 16.07 0.62
CA CYS A 14 -8.68 14.72 0.54
C CYS A 14 -7.88 13.76 -0.34
N GLY A 15 -7.40 14.18 -1.51
CA GLY A 15 -6.60 13.36 -2.41
C GLY A 15 -5.24 12.98 -1.83
N PRO A 16 -4.42 13.95 -1.38
CA PRO A 16 -3.12 13.66 -0.75
C PRO A 16 -3.25 12.83 0.53
N ILE A 17 -4.27 13.11 1.35
CA ILE A 17 -4.47 12.37 2.60
C ILE A 17 -4.78 10.91 2.32
N LYS A 18 -5.68 10.63 1.38
CA LYS A 18 -6.02 9.25 1.01
C LYS A 18 -4.82 8.53 0.41
N TYR A 19 -4.04 9.21 -0.41
CA TYR A 19 -2.80 8.67 -0.98
C TYR A 19 -1.83 8.25 0.14
N ILE A 20 -1.59 9.14 1.10
CA ILE A 20 -0.69 8.85 2.23
C ILE A 20 -1.22 7.66 3.04
N THR A 21 -2.52 7.62 3.33
CA THR A 21 -3.13 6.53 4.10
C THR A 21 -2.98 5.19 3.39
N VAL A 22 -3.36 5.10 2.12
CA VAL A 22 -3.33 3.84 1.37
C VAL A 22 -1.91 3.41 1.05
N VAL A 23 -1.08 4.32 0.53
CA VAL A 23 0.26 3.96 0.06
C VAL A 23 1.27 3.87 1.20
N THR A 24 1.31 4.89 2.08
CA THR A 24 2.31 4.93 3.15
C THR A 24 1.99 3.99 4.30
N PHE A 25 0.72 3.91 4.69
CA PHE A 25 0.36 3.08 5.85
C PHE A 25 -0.12 1.68 5.46
N GLU A 26 -1.17 1.58 4.67
CA GLU A 26 -1.78 0.28 4.36
C GLU A 26 -0.89 -0.60 3.48
N ALA A 27 -0.44 -0.09 2.35
CA ALA A 27 0.35 -0.87 1.39
C ALA A 27 1.76 -1.16 1.94
N SER A 28 2.43 -0.17 2.51
CA SER A 28 3.76 -0.37 3.09
C SER A 28 3.70 -1.36 4.26
N LYS A 29 2.68 -1.26 5.10
CA LYS A 29 2.50 -2.18 6.22
C LYS A 29 2.31 -3.61 5.73
N ALA A 30 1.47 -3.80 4.72
CA ALA A 30 1.21 -5.12 4.15
C ALA A 30 2.49 -5.73 3.55
N VAL A 31 3.28 -4.94 2.82
CA VAL A 31 4.55 -5.40 2.26
C VAL A 31 5.54 -5.76 3.37
N ASN A 32 5.63 -4.94 4.41
CA ASN A 32 6.53 -5.20 5.52
C ASN A 32 6.14 -6.44 6.32
N GLU A 33 4.84 -6.66 6.52
CA GLU A 33 4.34 -7.88 7.16
C GLU A 33 4.65 -9.11 6.32
N ALA A 34 4.51 -9.00 5.01
CA ALA A 34 4.84 -10.10 4.10
C ALA A 34 6.34 -10.44 4.18
N LYS A 35 7.18 -9.43 4.22
CA LYS A 35 8.62 -9.63 4.38
C LYS A 35 8.93 -10.33 5.70
N ALA A 36 8.32 -9.90 6.80
CA ALA A 36 8.50 -10.48 8.12
C ALA A 36 7.96 -11.92 8.22
N SER A 37 7.01 -12.28 7.37
CA SER A 37 6.41 -13.61 7.32
C SER A 37 7.17 -14.57 6.40
N ARG A 38 8.35 -14.19 5.90
CA ARG A 38 9.16 -14.97 4.97
C ARG A 38 8.50 -15.15 3.60
N ALA A 39 7.60 -14.21 3.22
CA ALA A 39 6.96 -14.26 1.92
C ALA A 39 7.93 -14.19 0.73
N PRO A 40 9.10 -13.50 0.80
CA PRO A 40 10.06 -13.56 -0.29
C PRO A 40 10.47 -14.97 -0.67
N GLU A 41 10.53 -15.89 0.30
CA GLU A 41 10.89 -17.28 0.07
C GLU A 41 9.66 -18.16 -0.20
N LEU A 42 8.58 -17.96 0.56
CA LEU A 42 7.44 -18.86 0.58
C LEU A 42 6.31 -18.46 -0.37
N ALA A 43 6.22 -17.17 -0.71
CA ALA A 43 5.21 -16.64 -1.64
C ALA A 43 5.86 -15.59 -2.55
N PRO A 44 6.88 -15.97 -3.34
CA PRO A 44 7.67 -14.98 -4.10
C PRO A 44 6.87 -14.23 -5.14
N TYR A 45 5.91 -14.85 -5.80
CA TYR A 45 5.08 -14.17 -6.80
C TYR A 45 4.26 -13.06 -6.16
N GLU A 46 3.51 -13.38 -5.10
CA GLU A 46 2.63 -12.41 -4.43
C GLU A 46 3.44 -11.31 -3.76
N TYR A 47 4.56 -11.66 -3.16
CA TYR A 47 5.44 -10.68 -2.52
C TYR A 47 6.05 -9.73 -3.56
N THR A 48 6.56 -10.26 -4.66
CA THR A 48 7.13 -9.43 -5.74
C THR A 48 6.07 -8.52 -6.34
N ALA A 49 4.86 -9.03 -6.57
CA ALA A 49 3.76 -8.21 -7.07
C ALA A 49 3.44 -7.07 -6.09
N ALA A 50 3.39 -7.35 -4.79
CA ALA A 50 3.14 -6.33 -3.77
C ALA A 50 4.20 -5.23 -3.80
N VAL A 51 5.48 -5.61 -3.88
CA VAL A 51 6.60 -4.67 -3.95
C VAL A 51 6.53 -3.81 -5.20
N GLU A 52 6.28 -4.42 -6.35
CA GLU A 52 6.22 -3.70 -7.64
C GLU A 52 5.04 -2.73 -7.69
N TYR A 53 3.86 -3.13 -7.21
CA TYR A 53 2.71 -2.23 -7.15
C TYR A 53 2.94 -1.09 -6.16
N LEU A 54 3.59 -1.34 -5.02
CA LEU A 54 3.93 -0.28 -4.08
C LEU A 54 4.89 0.73 -4.72
N HIS A 55 5.90 0.22 -5.44
CA HIS A 55 6.85 1.07 -6.15
C HIS A 55 6.13 1.93 -7.20
N LYS A 56 5.23 1.31 -7.96
CA LYS A 56 4.44 2.02 -8.98
C LYS A 56 3.53 3.07 -8.35
N ALA A 57 2.90 2.75 -7.21
CA ALA A 57 2.07 3.71 -6.50
C ALA A 57 2.86 4.96 -6.09
N ARG A 58 4.07 4.76 -5.58
CA ARG A 58 4.94 5.86 -5.18
C ARG A 58 5.42 6.69 -6.37
N GLU A 59 5.71 6.02 -7.48
CA GLU A 59 6.14 6.68 -8.71
C GLU A 59 5.06 7.62 -9.25
N VAL A 60 3.84 7.10 -9.47
CA VAL A 60 2.75 7.93 -10.00
C VAL A 60 2.27 8.96 -9.00
N GLY A 61 2.35 8.66 -7.70
CA GLY A 61 2.05 9.62 -6.63
C GLY A 61 3.01 10.80 -6.64
N GLY A 62 4.27 10.58 -7.02
CA GLY A 62 5.28 11.62 -7.18
C GLY A 62 4.91 12.63 -8.29
N TYR A 63 4.06 12.22 -9.24
CA TYR A 63 3.53 13.09 -10.28
C TYR A 63 2.14 13.64 -9.93
N ALA A 64 1.74 13.53 -8.66
CA ALA A 64 0.44 13.98 -8.15
C ALA A 64 -0.76 13.26 -8.79
N ARG A 65 -0.56 12.08 -9.36
CA ARG A 65 -1.63 11.24 -9.91
C ARG A 65 -2.18 10.35 -8.79
N TYR A 66 -2.84 11.00 -7.83
CA TYR A 66 -3.25 10.33 -6.59
C TYR A 66 -4.28 9.23 -6.78
N HIS A 67 -5.21 9.39 -7.73
CA HIS A 67 -6.18 8.34 -8.01
C HIS A 67 -5.50 7.06 -8.47
N ASP A 68 -4.59 7.16 -9.43
CA ASP A 68 -3.85 6.02 -9.93
C ASP A 68 -2.94 5.42 -8.85
N ALA A 69 -2.29 6.29 -8.07
CA ALA A 69 -1.44 5.85 -6.97
C ALA A 69 -2.23 5.06 -5.92
N ILE A 70 -3.44 5.50 -5.60
CA ILE A 70 -4.32 4.81 -4.66
C ILE A 70 -4.70 3.43 -5.19
N GLU A 71 -5.03 3.33 -6.47
CA GLU A 71 -5.39 2.05 -7.08
C GLU A 71 -4.22 1.07 -7.07
N PHE A 72 -3.01 1.53 -7.40
CA PHE A 72 -1.81 0.71 -7.30
C PHE A 72 -1.50 0.34 -5.85
N GLY A 73 -1.70 1.28 -4.92
CA GLY A 73 -1.50 1.03 -3.50
C GLY A 73 -2.43 -0.05 -2.95
N LYS A 74 -3.69 -0.04 -3.39
CA LYS A 74 -4.66 -1.06 -3.01
C LYS A 74 -4.23 -2.44 -3.51
N LYS A 75 -3.72 -2.52 -4.74
CA LYS A 75 -3.19 -3.78 -5.29
C LYS A 75 -1.98 -4.26 -4.50
N ALA A 76 -1.07 -3.36 -4.14
CA ALA A 76 0.08 -3.69 -3.32
C ALA A 76 -0.36 -4.25 -1.96
N ARG A 77 -1.34 -3.60 -1.32
CA ARG A 77 -1.90 -4.05 -0.04
C ARG A 77 -2.49 -5.45 -0.17
N ASP A 78 -3.32 -5.66 -1.18
CA ASP A 78 -4.01 -6.94 -1.36
C ASP A 78 -3.03 -8.07 -1.66
N PHE A 79 -2.04 -7.84 -2.53
CA PHE A 79 -0.97 -8.83 -2.77
C PHE A 79 -0.12 -9.06 -1.52
N GLY A 80 0.14 -8.01 -0.75
CA GLY A 80 0.87 -8.15 0.51
C GLY A 80 0.14 -9.05 1.50
N HIS A 81 -1.17 -8.86 1.65
CA HIS A 81 -2.00 -9.68 2.52
C HIS A 81 -2.05 -11.14 2.04
N GLU A 82 -2.17 -11.34 0.73
CA GLU A 82 -2.16 -12.67 0.15
C GLU A 82 -0.80 -13.34 0.35
N ALA A 83 0.27 -12.60 0.21
CA ALA A 83 1.62 -13.09 0.45
C ALA A 83 1.80 -13.57 1.90
N VAL A 84 1.29 -12.81 2.87
CA VAL A 84 1.33 -13.20 4.29
C VAL A 84 0.57 -14.50 4.51
N LYS A 85 -0.64 -14.58 3.97
CA LYS A 85 -1.49 -15.77 4.10
C LYS A 85 -0.80 -17.02 3.55
N LEU A 86 -0.30 -16.93 2.32
CA LEU A 86 0.38 -18.06 1.68
C LEU A 86 1.68 -18.43 2.38
N ALA A 87 2.44 -17.43 2.83
CA ALA A 87 3.68 -17.69 3.56
C ALA A 87 3.41 -18.45 4.85
N ARG A 88 2.36 -18.06 5.59
CA ARG A 88 1.97 -18.77 6.82
C ARG A 88 1.54 -20.19 6.54
N GLU A 89 0.68 -20.41 5.54
CA GLU A 89 0.22 -21.74 5.17
C GLU A 89 1.38 -22.64 4.74
N ARG A 90 2.29 -22.13 3.93
CA ARG A 90 3.43 -22.88 3.43
C ARG A 90 4.49 -23.11 4.50
N GLY A 91 4.67 -22.14 5.39
CA GLY A 91 5.59 -22.27 6.53
C GLY A 91 5.17 -23.34 7.50
N GLU A 92 3.88 -23.51 7.76
CA GLU A 92 3.34 -24.54 8.65
C GLU A 92 3.56 -25.95 8.10
N LYS A 93 3.69 -26.10 6.79
CA LYS A 93 3.90 -27.39 6.16
C LYS A 93 5.37 -27.83 6.09
N GLN A 94 6.27 -26.90 6.43
CA GLN A 94 7.69 -27.19 6.52
C GLN A 94 8.06 -27.63 7.92
#